data_b94da11c0bb5d5e1f3084e1c2ecff350
#
_entry.id   b94da11c0bb5d5e1f3084e1c2ecff350
#
_cell.length_a   1.000
_cell.length_b   1.000
_cell.length_c   1.000
_cell.angle_alpha   90.00
_cell.angle_beta   90.00
_cell.angle_gamma   90.00
#
_symmetry.space_group_name_H-M   'P 1'
#
loop_
_entity.id
_entity.type
_entity.pdbx_description
1 polymer ?
#
loop_
_entity_poly.entity_id
_entity_poly.type
_entity_poly.pdbx_seq_one_letter_code
_entity_poly.pdbx_strand_id
1 'polypeptide(L)'
;MEEKTTIIIPALKNSPILKNTIKHCLELKENPDIIIVTDDSSNLHFQENKNVRYMIVEKGMTMSKKRNIAVKKSSSKYIAFFDSDSFPATEDWIVNAINNLKKDNNIYAVGGPDTSPPVQEKSQNNVGLLKKSFLISGFRNHRKNILNEMYVPELSSSNLFMEREKYLELNGMDENLYTGEDTDLYNRIIANGHKLYYSPKVHAFHYDRYFKGFLVERYDRGMQSTFATKAYIKRLFFKKKIAQGSSYTTKTFRFEFLINPLLIVYFIFLLIVLIFSKMYFLFFIPLILYILILIVESLRISKFSLNFINLFFQLFICTIIQSVASLLLFFNYSINLKKHYRNISDNYFNIKKE
;
A
#
# COMPACT_ATOMS: atom_id res chain seq x y z
N MET A 1 11.93 8.57 -30.19
CA MET A 1 10.68 8.10 -29.57
C MET A 1 10.03 9.32 -28.93
N GLU A 2 8.75 9.56 -29.24
CA GLU A 2 7.99 10.57 -28.51
C GLU A 2 8.06 10.30 -27.00
N GLU A 3 8.22 11.34 -26.21
CA GLU A 3 8.21 11.24 -24.73
C GLU A 3 6.79 10.94 -24.21
N LYS A 4 6.13 9.97 -24.80
CA LYS A 4 4.76 9.58 -24.48
C LYS A 4 4.70 8.75 -23.20
N THR A 5 3.61 8.90 -22.47
CA THR A 5 3.33 8.15 -21.24
C THR A 5 2.13 7.24 -21.43
N THR A 6 2.22 6.00 -20.93
CA THR A 6 1.06 5.11 -20.76
C THR A 6 0.72 4.99 -19.30
N ILE A 7 -0.52 5.34 -18.93
CA ILE A 7 -1.09 5.07 -17.60
C ILE A 7 -1.69 3.68 -17.60
N ILE A 8 -1.35 2.88 -16.61
CA ILE A 8 -1.78 1.50 -16.44
C ILE A 8 -2.63 1.38 -15.19
N ILE A 9 -3.87 0.92 -15.34
CA ILE A 9 -4.85 0.79 -14.27
C ILE A 9 -5.33 -0.67 -14.20
N PRO A 10 -4.80 -1.48 -13.26
CA PRO A 10 -5.38 -2.79 -13.00
C PRO A 10 -6.71 -2.65 -12.25
N ALA A 11 -7.76 -3.28 -12.72
CA ALA A 11 -9.08 -3.22 -12.12
C ALA A 11 -9.68 -4.63 -11.93
N LEU A 12 -10.52 -4.79 -10.91
CA LEU A 12 -11.31 -6.00 -10.70
C LEU A 12 -12.74 -5.83 -11.23
N LYS A 13 -13.25 -4.59 -11.22
CA LYS A 13 -14.59 -4.25 -11.66
C LYS A 13 -14.61 -2.86 -12.29
N ASN A 14 -15.52 -2.67 -13.24
CA ASN A 14 -15.81 -1.39 -13.85
C ASN A 14 -16.76 -0.58 -12.97
N SER A 15 -16.24 -0.04 -11.88
CA SER A 15 -16.99 0.73 -10.89
C SER A 15 -17.12 2.22 -11.25
N PRO A 16 -18.07 2.96 -10.67
CA PRO A 16 -18.11 4.43 -10.78
C PRO A 16 -16.81 5.11 -10.30
N ILE A 17 -16.10 4.50 -9.34
CA ILE A 17 -14.81 5.01 -8.88
C ILE A 17 -13.76 4.89 -9.99
N LEU A 18 -13.69 3.74 -10.70
CA LEU A 18 -12.81 3.59 -11.85
C LEU A 18 -13.13 4.61 -12.96
N LYS A 19 -14.43 4.88 -13.19
CA LYS A 19 -14.85 5.94 -14.14
C LYS A 19 -14.25 7.29 -13.76
N ASN A 20 -14.29 7.64 -12.47
CA ASN A 20 -13.69 8.88 -11.98
C ASN A 20 -12.16 8.89 -12.14
N THR A 21 -11.49 7.78 -11.83
CA THR A 21 -10.04 7.62 -12.04
C THR A 21 -9.65 7.86 -13.51
N ILE A 22 -10.35 7.21 -14.46
CA ILE A 22 -10.08 7.40 -15.90
C ILE A 22 -10.30 8.85 -16.31
N LYS A 23 -11.39 9.48 -15.84
CA LYS A 23 -11.70 10.88 -16.13
C LYS A 23 -10.52 11.79 -15.75
N HIS A 24 -10.02 11.72 -14.54
CA HIS A 24 -8.88 12.53 -14.09
C HIS A 24 -7.57 12.22 -14.83
N CYS A 25 -7.37 10.97 -15.25
CA CYS A 25 -6.21 10.64 -16.08
C CYS A 25 -6.32 11.25 -17.49
N LEU A 26 -7.54 11.41 -18.04
CA LEU A 26 -7.78 12.07 -19.32
C LEU A 26 -7.65 13.61 -19.24
N GLU A 27 -7.73 14.20 -18.05
CA GLU A 27 -7.57 15.63 -17.79
C GLU A 27 -6.08 16.06 -17.73
N LEU A 28 -5.14 15.10 -17.78
CA LEU A 28 -3.70 15.41 -17.78
C LEU A 28 -3.26 16.11 -19.09
N LYS A 29 -2.41 17.12 -18.98
CA LYS A 29 -1.97 17.97 -20.11
C LYS A 29 -1.25 17.21 -21.21
N GLU A 30 -0.49 16.15 -20.85
CA GLU A 30 0.31 15.35 -21.80
C GLU A 30 -0.52 14.35 -22.58
N ASN A 31 -1.85 14.31 -22.38
CA ASN A 31 -2.77 13.44 -23.11
C ASN A 31 -2.28 11.98 -23.20
N PRO A 32 -2.06 11.29 -22.08
CA PRO A 32 -1.47 9.96 -22.05
C PRO A 32 -2.36 8.88 -22.66
N ASP A 33 -1.75 7.78 -23.10
CA ASP A 33 -2.50 6.55 -23.36
C ASP A 33 -2.90 5.92 -22.00
N ILE A 34 -4.09 5.34 -21.93
CA ILE A 34 -4.61 4.70 -20.71
C ILE A 34 -4.94 3.25 -21.03
N ILE A 35 -4.31 2.31 -20.35
CA ILE A 35 -4.59 0.88 -20.45
C ILE A 35 -5.24 0.39 -19.16
N ILE A 36 -6.49 -0.01 -19.26
CA ILE A 36 -7.22 -0.65 -18.15
C ILE A 36 -7.17 -2.16 -18.35
N VAL A 37 -6.64 -2.90 -17.37
CA VAL A 37 -6.61 -4.36 -17.39
C VAL A 37 -7.60 -4.90 -16.37
N THR A 38 -8.67 -5.53 -16.85
CA THR A 38 -9.77 -5.98 -15.99
C THR A 38 -10.23 -7.38 -16.37
N ASP A 39 -10.79 -8.11 -15.40
CA ASP A 39 -11.50 -9.37 -15.59
C ASP A 39 -13.03 -9.20 -15.66
N ASP A 40 -13.50 -7.94 -15.73
CA ASP A 40 -14.91 -7.57 -15.90
C ASP A 40 -15.10 -6.88 -17.25
N SER A 41 -15.85 -7.50 -18.16
CA SER A 41 -16.17 -6.97 -19.47
C SER A 41 -17.43 -6.10 -19.52
N SER A 42 -18.11 -5.93 -18.37
CA SER A 42 -19.34 -5.14 -18.28
C SER A 42 -19.04 -3.65 -18.05
N ASN A 43 -19.92 -2.77 -18.57
CA ASN A 43 -19.91 -1.33 -18.29
C ASN A 43 -18.53 -0.66 -18.49
N LEU A 44 -17.89 -0.90 -19.62
CA LEU A 44 -16.61 -0.29 -19.94
C LEU A 44 -16.81 1.23 -20.17
N HIS A 45 -16.04 2.04 -19.44
CA HIS A 45 -16.14 3.51 -19.46
C HIS A 45 -15.20 4.12 -20.52
N PHE A 46 -15.64 5.16 -21.24
CA PHE A 46 -14.82 5.89 -22.21
C PHE A 46 -14.23 5.04 -23.35
N GLN A 47 -14.93 3.98 -23.80
CA GLN A 47 -14.45 3.11 -24.90
C GLN A 47 -14.26 3.85 -26.22
N GLU A 48 -15.06 4.88 -26.47
CA GLU A 48 -15.01 5.74 -27.66
C GLU A 48 -13.81 6.69 -27.66
N ASN A 49 -13.13 6.86 -26.51
CA ASN A 49 -11.96 7.70 -26.42
C ASN A 49 -10.73 6.97 -26.96
N LYS A 50 -10.09 7.50 -27.97
CA LYS A 50 -8.93 6.89 -28.66
C LYS A 50 -7.73 6.61 -27.75
N ASN A 51 -7.61 7.32 -26.63
CA ASN A 51 -6.54 7.15 -25.67
C ASN A 51 -6.85 6.09 -24.61
N VAL A 52 -8.09 5.58 -24.55
CA VAL A 52 -8.51 4.58 -23.55
C VAL A 52 -8.60 3.20 -24.22
N ARG A 53 -7.86 2.25 -23.68
CA ARG A 53 -7.86 0.85 -24.13
C ARG A 53 -8.14 -0.10 -22.99
N TYR A 54 -9.05 -1.03 -23.20
CA TYR A 54 -9.32 -2.13 -22.30
C TYR A 54 -8.62 -3.41 -22.72
N MET A 55 -8.05 -4.10 -21.76
CA MET A 55 -7.53 -5.46 -21.89
C MET A 55 -8.33 -6.37 -20.94
N ILE A 56 -9.21 -7.17 -21.53
CA ILE A 56 -9.98 -8.14 -20.76
C ILE A 56 -9.12 -9.38 -20.55
N VAL A 57 -9.01 -9.82 -19.31
CA VAL A 57 -8.17 -10.95 -18.90
C VAL A 57 -8.96 -11.96 -18.08
N GLU A 58 -8.36 -13.13 -17.86
CA GLU A 58 -8.99 -14.20 -17.07
C GLU A 58 -9.24 -13.77 -15.61
N LYS A 59 -10.35 -14.21 -15.06
CA LYS A 59 -10.76 -13.94 -13.67
C LYS A 59 -9.73 -14.48 -12.68
N GLY A 60 -9.38 -13.64 -11.71
CA GLY A 60 -8.44 -14.01 -10.64
C GLY A 60 -6.97 -13.79 -10.98
N MET A 61 -6.67 -13.12 -12.09
CA MET A 61 -5.31 -12.67 -12.40
C MET A 61 -4.82 -11.66 -11.35
N THR A 62 -3.57 -11.81 -10.87
CA THR A 62 -2.95 -10.91 -9.89
C THR A 62 -2.76 -9.49 -10.45
N MET A 63 -2.71 -8.49 -9.57
CA MET A 63 -2.49 -7.10 -9.99
C MET A 63 -1.11 -6.92 -10.64
N SER A 64 -0.08 -7.62 -10.15
CA SER A 64 1.25 -7.67 -10.76
C SER A 64 1.19 -8.15 -12.20
N LYS A 65 0.50 -9.27 -12.46
CA LYS A 65 0.36 -9.83 -13.80
C LYS A 65 -0.41 -8.90 -14.72
N LYS A 66 -1.49 -8.24 -14.24
CA LYS A 66 -2.23 -7.22 -14.99
C LYS A 66 -1.33 -6.06 -15.39
N ARG A 67 -0.52 -5.53 -14.44
CA ARG A 67 0.44 -4.45 -14.73
C ARG A 67 1.51 -4.88 -15.74
N ASN A 68 2.11 -6.05 -15.57
CA ASN A 68 3.16 -6.57 -16.46
C ASN A 68 2.66 -6.75 -17.90
N ILE A 69 1.47 -7.31 -18.10
CA ILE A 69 0.87 -7.47 -19.43
C ILE A 69 0.65 -6.13 -20.10
N ALA A 70 0.14 -5.12 -19.38
CA ALA A 70 -0.08 -3.79 -19.91
C ALA A 70 1.23 -3.10 -20.31
N VAL A 71 2.29 -3.21 -19.48
CA VAL A 71 3.61 -2.65 -19.80
C VAL A 71 4.18 -3.27 -21.08
N LYS A 72 4.05 -4.60 -21.24
CA LYS A 72 4.49 -5.29 -22.47
C LYS A 72 3.73 -4.83 -23.73
N LYS A 73 2.47 -4.41 -23.57
CA LYS A 73 1.62 -3.92 -24.68
C LYS A 73 1.74 -2.40 -24.93
N SER A 74 2.35 -1.66 -24.02
CA SER A 74 2.66 -0.25 -24.21
C SER A 74 3.87 -0.10 -25.13
N SER A 75 3.87 0.95 -25.96
CA SER A 75 5.01 1.41 -26.76
C SER A 75 5.59 2.74 -26.26
N SER A 76 5.02 3.32 -25.21
CA SER A 76 5.45 4.60 -24.65
C SER A 76 6.80 4.49 -23.96
N LYS A 77 7.55 5.60 -23.94
CA LYS A 77 8.82 5.70 -23.21
C LYS A 77 8.61 5.60 -21.70
N TYR A 78 7.54 6.21 -21.19
CA TYR A 78 7.22 6.23 -19.77
C TYR A 78 5.96 5.44 -19.46
N ILE A 79 5.92 4.87 -18.28
CA ILE A 79 4.76 4.20 -17.69
C ILE A 79 4.41 4.81 -16.34
N ALA A 80 3.12 4.89 -16.08
CA ALA A 80 2.57 5.31 -14.79
C ALA A 80 1.59 4.26 -14.29
N PHE A 81 1.59 4.01 -12.98
CA PHE A 81 0.64 3.11 -12.34
C PHE A 81 -0.28 3.87 -11.41
N PHE A 82 -1.58 3.68 -11.61
CA PHE A 82 -2.63 4.06 -10.68
C PHE A 82 -3.47 2.83 -10.36
N ASP A 83 -4.02 2.76 -9.15
CA ASP A 83 -5.04 1.77 -8.84
C ASP A 83 -6.41 2.24 -9.36
N SER A 84 -7.40 1.36 -9.41
CA SER A 84 -8.75 1.70 -9.90
C SER A 84 -9.48 2.76 -9.07
N ASP A 85 -8.93 3.13 -7.92
CA ASP A 85 -9.43 4.10 -6.95
C ASP A 85 -8.40 5.17 -6.58
N SER A 86 -7.38 5.36 -7.42
CA SER A 86 -6.39 6.44 -7.29
C SER A 86 -6.26 7.24 -8.59
N PHE A 87 -5.97 8.53 -8.49
CA PHE A 87 -5.90 9.43 -9.63
C PHE A 87 -4.97 10.62 -9.36
N PRO A 88 -4.39 11.25 -10.42
CA PRO A 88 -3.52 12.40 -10.27
C PRO A 88 -4.26 13.57 -9.59
N ALA A 89 -3.57 14.28 -8.71
CA ALA A 89 -4.14 15.43 -7.99
C ALA A 89 -4.06 16.74 -8.79
N THR A 90 -3.20 16.80 -9.81
CA THR A 90 -3.00 17.98 -10.67
C THR A 90 -2.81 17.55 -12.12
N GLU A 91 -3.19 18.43 -13.05
CA GLU A 91 -3.01 18.22 -14.49
C GLU A 91 -1.54 18.11 -14.92
N ASP A 92 -0.60 18.69 -14.16
CA ASP A 92 0.86 18.68 -14.41
C ASP A 92 1.56 17.44 -13.83
N TRP A 93 0.83 16.43 -13.40
CA TRP A 93 1.40 15.27 -12.70
C TRP A 93 2.50 14.58 -13.51
N ILE A 94 2.27 14.33 -14.82
CA ILE A 94 3.25 13.68 -15.72
C ILE A 94 4.49 14.55 -15.90
N VAL A 95 4.32 15.85 -16.20
CA VAL A 95 5.45 16.80 -16.35
C VAL A 95 6.31 16.81 -15.09
N ASN A 96 5.66 16.88 -13.93
CA ASN A 96 6.35 16.85 -12.66
C ASN A 96 7.11 15.53 -12.44
N ALA A 97 6.51 14.39 -12.83
CA ALA A 97 7.15 13.08 -12.72
C ALA A 97 8.37 12.96 -13.64
N ILE A 98 8.26 13.38 -14.91
CA ILE A 98 9.37 13.40 -15.88
C ILE A 98 10.51 14.29 -15.39
N ASN A 99 10.20 15.51 -14.94
CA ASN A 99 11.21 16.46 -14.44
C ASN A 99 11.98 15.90 -13.24
N ASN A 100 11.28 15.21 -12.34
CA ASN A 100 11.93 14.58 -11.18
C ASN A 100 12.75 13.34 -11.58
N LEU A 101 12.29 12.55 -12.54
CA LEU A 101 13.03 11.40 -13.05
C LEU A 101 14.36 11.80 -13.73
N LYS A 102 14.36 12.95 -14.42
CA LYS A 102 15.52 13.50 -15.15
C LYS A 102 16.56 14.19 -14.23
N LYS A 103 16.31 14.37 -12.93
CA LYS A 103 17.26 15.00 -11.99
C LYS A 103 18.55 14.21 -11.78
N ASP A 104 18.46 12.89 -11.82
CA ASP A 104 19.60 11.98 -11.64
C ASP A 104 19.32 10.69 -12.44
N ASN A 105 20.26 10.28 -13.29
CA ASN A 105 20.13 9.06 -14.11
C ASN A 105 19.96 7.79 -13.27
N ASN A 106 20.35 7.82 -11.99
CA ASN A 106 20.18 6.73 -11.06
C ASN A 106 18.76 6.66 -10.47
N ILE A 107 17.89 7.65 -10.72
CA ILE A 107 16.48 7.57 -10.32
C ILE A 107 15.76 6.65 -11.32
N TYR A 108 15.26 5.53 -10.83
CA TYR A 108 14.53 4.56 -11.64
C TYR A 108 13.03 4.72 -11.53
N ALA A 109 12.54 5.21 -10.40
CA ALA A 109 11.13 5.46 -10.21
C ALA A 109 10.89 6.72 -9.38
N VAL A 110 9.82 7.41 -9.71
CA VAL A 110 9.32 8.61 -9.04
C VAL A 110 7.90 8.36 -8.58
N GLY A 111 7.57 8.91 -7.44
CA GLY A 111 6.21 8.96 -6.91
C GLY A 111 6.08 10.08 -5.91
N GLY A 112 4.95 10.16 -5.26
CA GLY A 112 4.69 11.19 -4.27
C GLY A 112 3.65 10.74 -3.25
N PRO A 113 3.05 11.69 -2.52
CA PRO A 113 1.98 11.36 -1.60
C PRO A 113 0.75 10.84 -2.34
N ASP A 114 0.08 9.85 -1.77
CA ASP A 114 -1.23 9.37 -2.18
C ASP A 114 -2.23 9.65 -1.04
N THR A 115 -2.74 10.87 -0.98
CA THR A 115 -3.60 11.33 0.10
C THR A 115 -5.08 11.06 -0.20
N SER A 116 -5.91 11.21 0.83
CA SER A 116 -7.37 11.15 0.66
C SER A 116 -7.86 12.27 -0.26
N PRO A 117 -8.80 12.00 -1.17
CA PRO A 117 -9.44 13.07 -1.96
C PRO A 117 -10.24 14.01 -1.05
N PRO A 118 -10.43 15.28 -1.47
CA PRO A 118 -11.12 16.27 -0.65
C PRO A 118 -12.61 15.94 -0.39
N VAL A 119 -13.23 15.18 -1.30
CA VAL A 119 -14.63 14.79 -1.20
C VAL A 119 -14.76 13.29 -1.06
N GLN A 120 -15.12 12.84 0.13
CA GLN A 120 -15.48 11.45 0.44
C GLN A 120 -16.31 11.42 1.74
N GLU A 121 -16.88 10.27 2.08
CA GLU A 121 -17.71 10.15 3.28
C GLU A 121 -16.91 10.29 4.58
N LYS A 122 -17.60 10.70 5.67
CA LYS A 122 -16.98 10.91 7.00
C LYS A 122 -16.21 9.69 7.50
N SER A 123 -16.75 8.48 7.29
CA SER A 123 -16.07 7.23 7.68
C SER A 123 -14.76 7.03 6.92
N GLN A 124 -14.73 7.32 5.63
CA GLN A 124 -13.55 7.27 4.79
C GLN A 124 -12.54 8.36 5.18
N ASN A 125 -13.02 9.59 5.46
CA ASN A 125 -12.17 10.67 5.95
C ASN A 125 -11.42 10.29 7.24
N ASN A 126 -12.12 9.63 8.19
CA ASN A 126 -11.48 9.14 9.40
C ASN A 126 -10.39 8.09 9.09
N VAL A 127 -10.65 7.16 8.18
CA VAL A 127 -9.63 6.18 7.74
C VAL A 127 -8.43 6.89 7.09
N GLY A 128 -8.65 7.93 6.30
CA GLY A 128 -7.60 8.76 5.75
C GLY A 128 -6.74 9.41 6.83
N LEU A 129 -7.36 9.92 7.91
CA LEU A 129 -6.65 10.45 9.07
C LEU A 129 -5.87 9.34 9.80
N LEU A 130 -6.47 8.17 10.01
CA LEU A 130 -5.77 7.02 10.61
C LEU A 130 -4.52 6.62 9.83
N LYS A 131 -4.59 6.62 8.50
CA LYS A 131 -3.43 6.32 7.62
C LYS A 131 -2.29 7.34 7.74
N LYS A 132 -2.56 8.57 8.22
CA LYS A 132 -1.52 9.58 8.53
C LYS A 132 -0.82 9.30 9.86
N SER A 133 -1.32 8.38 10.67
CA SER A 133 -0.70 7.98 11.92
C SER A 133 0.56 7.14 11.67
N PHE A 134 1.61 7.43 12.44
CA PHE A 134 2.81 6.61 12.46
C PHE A 134 2.53 5.18 12.96
N LEU A 135 1.59 5.01 13.88
CA LEU A 135 1.18 3.69 14.41
C LEU A 135 0.57 2.79 13.32
N ILE A 136 -0.03 3.39 12.30
CA ILE A 136 -0.67 2.69 11.17
C ILE A 136 0.29 2.51 10.00
N SER A 137 0.99 3.58 9.62
CA SER A 137 1.81 3.62 8.40
C SER A 137 3.29 3.34 8.64
N GLY A 138 3.77 3.45 9.91
CA GLY A 138 5.17 3.25 10.26
C GLY A 138 6.09 4.13 9.42
N PHE A 139 7.20 3.57 8.96
CA PHE A 139 8.17 4.26 8.09
C PHE A 139 7.63 4.62 6.68
N ARG A 140 6.41 4.15 6.32
CA ARG A 140 5.72 4.53 5.06
C ARG A 140 4.88 5.80 5.20
N ASN A 141 5.03 6.52 6.28
CA ASN A 141 4.22 7.71 6.57
C ASN A 141 4.36 8.80 5.50
N HIS A 142 5.52 8.88 4.82
CA HIS A 142 5.73 9.77 3.67
C HIS A 142 4.73 9.53 2.53
N ARG A 143 4.19 8.31 2.38
CA ARG A 143 3.18 7.99 1.34
C ARG A 143 1.83 8.67 1.60
N LYS A 144 1.53 9.04 2.84
CA LYS A 144 0.23 9.61 3.26
C LYS A 144 0.32 11.07 3.70
N ASN A 145 1.51 11.63 3.73
CA ASN A 145 1.75 13.02 4.12
C ASN A 145 2.53 13.75 3.03
N ILE A 146 2.22 15.02 2.86
CA ILE A 146 2.95 15.89 1.94
C ILE A 146 4.23 16.32 2.66
N LEU A 147 5.38 15.83 2.20
CA LEU A 147 6.70 16.11 2.74
C LEU A 147 7.57 16.76 1.66
N ASN A 148 8.79 17.17 2.04
CA ASN A 148 9.78 17.67 1.08
C ASN A 148 10.26 16.55 0.14
N GLU A 149 10.84 16.93 -0.98
CA GLU A 149 11.49 16.02 -1.92
C GLU A 149 12.63 15.25 -1.24
N MET A 150 12.70 13.93 -1.48
CA MET A 150 13.71 13.06 -0.86
C MET A 150 13.84 11.71 -1.56
N TYR A 151 14.97 11.06 -1.36
CA TYR A 151 15.10 9.64 -1.68
C TYR A 151 14.40 8.79 -0.63
N VAL A 152 13.69 7.75 -1.08
CA VAL A 152 12.88 6.89 -0.21
C VAL A 152 13.14 5.42 -0.48
N PRO A 153 12.95 4.54 0.50
CA PRO A 153 13.09 3.09 0.27
C PRO A 153 11.87 2.47 -0.43
N GLU A 154 10.74 3.16 -0.45
CA GLU A 154 9.48 2.66 -1.01
C GLU A 154 8.61 3.80 -1.51
N LEU A 155 7.85 3.55 -2.58
CA LEU A 155 6.80 4.39 -3.12
C LEU A 155 5.43 3.68 -3.02
N SER A 156 4.36 4.30 -3.48
CA SER A 156 3.07 3.64 -3.64
C SER A 156 2.93 3.14 -5.07
N SER A 157 2.56 1.87 -5.28
CA SER A 157 2.26 1.36 -6.62
C SER A 157 1.00 2.00 -7.25
N SER A 158 0.18 2.67 -6.43
CA SER A 158 -0.96 3.47 -6.88
C SER A 158 -0.60 4.92 -7.26
N ASN A 159 0.67 5.27 -7.21
CA ASN A 159 1.23 6.57 -7.58
C ASN A 159 2.71 6.40 -7.94
N LEU A 160 2.99 5.71 -9.05
CA LEU A 160 4.33 5.33 -9.47
C LEU A 160 4.56 5.70 -10.93
N PHE A 161 5.71 6.31 -11.22
CA PHE A 161 6.14 6.70 -12.56
C PHE A 161 7.56 6.23 -12.81
N MET A 162 7.84 5.64 -13.98
CA MET A 162 9.18 5.21 -14.36
C MET A 162 9.34 5.04 -15.88
N GLU A 163 10.57 4.86 -16.35
CA GLU A 163 10.84 4.49 -17.72
C GLU A 163 10.42 3.02 -17.95
N ARG A 164 9.73 2.79 -19.08
CA ARG A 164 9.25 1.46 -19.45
C ARG A 164 10.39 0.45 -19.59
N GLU A 165 11.50 0.83 -20.24
CA GLU A 165 12.66 -0.05 -20.44
C GLU A 165 13.26 -0.47 -19.11
N LYS A 166 13.44 0.47 -18.15
CA LYS A 166 13.94 0.16 -16.79
C LYS A 166 13.04 -0.83 -16.04
N TYR A 167 11.72 -0.72 -16.23
CA TYR A 167 10.78 -1.68 -15.65
C TYR A 167 10.95 -3.07 -16.25
N LEU A 168 11.13 -3.16 -17.57
CA LEU A 168 11.31 -4.43 -18.29
C LEU A 168 12.67 -5.08 -17.97
N GLU A 169 13.75 -4.30 -17.88
CA GLU A 169 15.08 -4.76 -17.44
C GLU A 169 15.06 -5.43 -16.07
N LEU A 170 14.21 -4.91 -15.18
CA LEU A 170 13.97 -5.48 -13.86
C LEU A 170 13.00 -6.68 -13.88
N ASN A 171 12.55 -7.16 -15.04
CA ASN A 171 11.52 -8.19 -15.20
C ASN A 171 10.16 -7.84 -14.59
N GLY A 172 9.86 -6.55 -14.41
CA GLY A 172 8.59 -6.06 -13.88
C GLY A 172 8.31 -6.46 -12.42
N MET A 173 7.04 -6.52 -12.05
CA MET A 173 6.59 -7.00 -10.74
C MET A 173 6.52 -8.53 -10.71
N ASP A 174 6.87 -9.16 -9.58
CA ASP A 174 6.78 -10.63 -9.44
C ASP A 174 5.31 -11.08 -9.43
N GLU A 175 4.93 -11.85 -10.45
CA GLU A 175 3.57 -12.34 -10.66
C GLU A 175 3.13 -13.41 -9.65
N ASN A 176 4.08 -14.03 -8.93
CA ASN A 176 3.81 -15.01 -7.88
C ASN A 176 3.49 -14.36 -6.54
N LEU A 177 3.76 -13.07 -6.38
CA LEU A 177 3.43 -12.32 -5.19
C LEU A 177 1.98 -11.81 -5.29
N TYR A 178 1.17 -12.17 -4.31
CA TYR A 178 -0.18 -11.65 -4.19
C TYR A 178 -0.21 -10.24 -3.56
N THR A 179 0.76 -9.95 -2.70
CA THR A 179 0.96 -8.66 -2.05
C THR A 179 2.45 -8.40 -1.85
N GLY A 180 2.85 -7.12 -1.84
CA GLY A 180 4.25 -6.70 -1.67
C GLY A 180 5.07 -6.81 -2.95
N GLU A 181 4.41 -6.95 -4.09
CA GLU A 181 5.00 -6.92 -5.42
C GLU A 181 5.70 -5.60 -5.72
N ASP A 182 5.15 -4.51 -5.18
CA ASP A 182 5.76 -3.17 -5.23
C ASP A 182 7.03 -3.10 -4.38
N THR A 183 6.97 -3.60 -3.15
CA THR A 183 8.15 -3.65 -2.26
C THR A 183 9.26 -4.52 -2.86
N ASP A 184 8.93 -5.63 -3.50
CA ASP A 184 9.90 -6.47 -4.20
C ASP A 184 10.58 -5.71 -5.35
N LEU A 185 9.81 -5.03 -6.20
CA LEU A 185 10.34 -4.21 -7.28
C LEU A 185 11.30 -3.13 -6.75
N TYR A 186 10.93 -2.42 -5.67
CA TYR A 186 11.77 -1.39 -5.06
C TYR A 186 13.05 -1.96 -4.46
N ASN A 187 12.99 -3.13 -3.84
CA ASN A 187 14.17 -3.81 -3.32
C ASN A 187 15.14 -4.19 -4.45
N ARG A 188 14.64 -4.63 -5.62
CA ARG A 188 15.48 -4.91 -6.78
C ARG A 188 16.10 -3.66 -7.38
N ILE A 189 15.35 -2.55 -7.46
CA ILE A 189 15.89 -1.25 -7.87
C ILE A 189 17.07 -0.85 -6.97
N ILE A 190 16.87 -0.87 -5.65
CA ILE A 190 17.89 -0.46 -4.68
C ILE A 190 19.07 -1.43 -4.65
N ALA A 191 18.83 -2.73 -4.77
CA ALA A 191 19.90 -3.74 -4.79
C ALA A 191 20.82 -3.61 -6.00
N ASN A 192 20.32 -3.07 -7.11
CA ASN A 192 21.09 -2.75 -8.32
C ASN A 192 21.77 -1.36 -8.26
N GLY A 193 21.74 -0.66 -7.11
CA GLY A 193 22.38 0.64 -6.91
C GLY A 193 21.56 1.84 -7.37
N HIS A 194 20.29 1.63 -7.75
CA HIS A 194 19.41 2.69 -8.22
C HIS A 194 18.52 3.25 -7.09
N LYS A 195 17.86 4.35 -7.37
CA LYS A 195 17.15 5.15 -6.36
C LYS A 195 15.68 5.30 -6.69
N LEU A 196 14.88 5.45 -5.64
CA LEU A 196 13.49 5.86 -5.69
C LEU A 196 13.40 7.32 -5.19
N TYR A 197 12.63 8.15 -5.88
CA TYR A 197 12.50 9.56 -5.56
C TYR A 197 11.06 9.93 -5.23
N TYR A 198 10.88 10.55 -4.08
CA TYR A 198 9.60 11.11 -3.65
C TYR A 198 9.57 12.60 -3.95
N SER A 199 8.50 13.07 -4.61
CA SER A 199 8.23 14.48 -4.82
C SER A 199 6.79 14.84 -4.46
N PRO A 200 6.55 15.89 -3.64
CA PRO A 200 5.20 16.37 -3.33
C PRO A 200 4.44 16.87 -4.56
N LYS A 201 5.14 17.20 -5.65
CA LYS A 201 4.53 17.62 -6.92
C LYS A 201 3.96 16.46 -7.73
N VAL A 202 4.37 15.22 -7.43
CA VAL A 202 3.84 13.99 -8.03
C VAL A 202 2.77 13.43 -7.10
N HIS A 203 1.80 14.27 -6.77
CA HIS A 203 0.73 13.98 -5.82
C HIS A 203 -0.43 13.25 -6.51
N ALA A 204 -0.94 12.21 -5.85
CA ALA A 204 -2.15 11.51 -6.24
C ALA A 204 -3.18 11.53 -5.10
N PHE A 205 -4.44 11.46 -5.47
CA PHE A 205 -5.52 11.13 -4.56
C PHE A 205 -5.80 9.63 -4.62
N HIS A 206 -6.16 9.07 -3.46
CA HIS A 206 -6.52 7.67 -3.34
C HIS A 206 -7.72 7.56 -2.38
N TYR A 207 -8.85 7.04 -2.86
CA TYR A 207 -10.04 6.87 -2.04
C TYR A 207 -9.77 5.97 -0.85
N ASP A 208 -10.23 6.39 0.31
CA ASP A 208 -10.12 5.59 1.51
C ASP A 208 -11.25 4.57 1.57
N ARG A 209 -10.95 3.46 2.24
CA ARG A 209 -11.94 2.42 2.52
C ARG A 209 -12.86 2.87 3.65
N TYR A 210 -14.05 2.30 3.71
CA TYR A 210 -14.85 2.37 4.93
C TYR A 210 -14.12 1.67 6.08
N PHE A 211 -14.40 2.09 7.32
CA PHE A 211 -13.67 1.60 8.50
C PHE A 211 -13.68 0.07 8.62
N LYS A 212 -14.82 -0.61 8.33
CA LYS A 212 -14.92 -2.08 8.34
C LYS A 212 -13.93 -2.72 7.35
N GLY A 213 -13.84 -2.21 6.11
CA GLY A 213 -12.88 -2.68 5.12
C GLY A 213 -11.43 -2.37 5.51
N PHE A 214 -11.22 -1.27 6.23
CA PHE A 214 -9.90 -0.93 6.76
C PHE A 214 -9.46 -1.88 7.88
N LEU A 215 -10.37 -2.37 8.73
CA LEU A 215 -10.04 -3.39 9.74
C LEU A 215 -9.58 -4.70 9.10
N VAL A 216 -10.21 -5.11 7.97
CA VAL A 216 -9.73 -6.26 7.19
C VAL A 216 -8.31 -6.02 6.68
N GLU A 217 -8.02 -4.83 6.16
CA GLU A 217 -6.64 -4.47 5.76
C GLU A 217 -5.66 -4.54 6.94
N ARG A 218 -6.05 -4.11 8.15
CA ARG A 218 -5.19 -4.21 9.34
C ARG A 218 -4.91 -5.65 9.73
N TYR A 219 -5.92 -6.50 9.65
CA TYR A 219 -5.74 -7.94 9.85
C TYR A 219 -4.72 -8.53 8.85
N ASP A 220 -4.87 -8.22 7.56
CA ASP A 220 -3.93 -8.66 6.52
C ASP A 220 -2.51 -8.16 6.76
N ARG A 221 -2.35 -6.90 7.17
CA ARG A 221 -1.04 -6.33 7.51
C ARG A 221 -0.39 -7.04 8.69
N GLY A 222 -1.18 -7.45 9.69
CA GLY A 222 -0.69 -8.28 10.80
C GLY A 222 -0.16 -9.63 10.32
N MET A 223 -0.89 -10.30 9.45
CA MET A 223 -0.48 -11.56 8.84
C MET A 223 0.82 -11.41 8.04
N GLN A 224 0.90 -10.38 7.17
CA GLN A 224 2.08 -10.10 6.34
C GLN A 224 3.33 -9.83 7.18
N SER A 225 3.20 -9.03 8.25
CA SER A 225 4.33 -8.70 9.13
C SER A 225 4.93 -9.94 9.79
N THR A 226 4.09 -10.87 10.23
CA THR A 226 4.54 -12.15 10.81
C THR A 226 5.21 -13.04 9.78
N PHE A 227 4.68 -13.07 8.55
CA PHE A 227 5.28 -13.85 7.47
C PHE A 227 6.69 -13.34 7.14
N ALA A 228 6.85 -12.03 7.01
CA ALA A 228 8.14 -11.38 6.79
C ALA A 228 9.13 -11.67 7.94
N THR A 229 8.66 -11.60 9.20
CA THR A 229 9.46 -11.91 10.39
C THR A 229 9.94 -13.37 10.38
N LYS A 230 9.04 -14.33 10.10
CA LYS A 230 9.40 -15.76 10.02
C LYS A 230 10.39 -16.04 8.90
N ALA A 231 10.22 -15.41 7.74
CA ALA A 231 11.15 -15.53 6.62
C ALA A 231 12.54 -15.00 6.98
N TYR A 232 12.60 -13.86 7.68
CA TYR A 232 13.85 -13.29 8.18
C TYR A 232 14.54 -14.20 9.19
N ILE A 233 13.80 -14.70 10.20
CA ILE A 233 14.33 -15.64 11.23
C ILE A 233 14.89 -16.90 10.55
N LYS A 234 14.13 -17.51 9.62
CA LYS A 234 14.61 -18.67 8.86
C LYS A 234 15.92 -18.40 8.14
N ARG A 235 16.06 -17.22 7.54
CA ARG A 235 17.30 -16.80 6.85
C ARG A 235 18.48 -16.69 7.81
N LEU A 236 18.27 -16.12 8.99
CA LEU A 236 19.33 -15.99 10.01
C LEU A 236 19.85 -17.34 10.48
N PHE A 237 18.91 -18.26 10.82
CA PHE A 237 19.29 -19.54 11.46
C PHE A 237 19.68 -20.64 10.44
N PHE A 238 19.11 -20.65 9.25
CA PHE A 238 19.29 -21.78 8.32
C PHE A 238 20.10 -21.44 7.08
N LYS A 239 20.65 -20.22 6.96
CA LYS A 239 21.44 -19.75 5.79
C LYS A 239 20.86 -20.14 4.41
N LYS A 240 19.58 -20.49 4.34
CA LYS A 240 18.92 -20.85 3.09
C LYS A 240 18.75 -19.61 2.23
N LYS A 241 19.26 -19.65 0.99
CA LYS A 241 18.91 -18.69 -0.05
C LYS A 241 17.39 -18.77 -0.27
N ILE A 242 16.67 -17.72 0.09
CA ILE A 242 15.27 -17.55 -0.32
C ILE A 242 15.32 -17.26 -1.82
N ALA A 243 14.41 -17.85 -2.59
CA ALA A 243 14.38 -17.67 -4.04
C ALA A 243 14.49 -16.19 -4.41
N GLN A 244 15.36 -15.86 -5.37
CA GLN A 244 15.41 -14.50 -5.93
C GLN A 244 14.02 -14.12 -6.41
N GLY A 245 13.52 -12.95 -5.96
CA GLY A 245 12.20 -12.44 -6.37
C GLY A 245 11.12 -12.53 -5.30
N SER A 246 11.39 -12.98 -4.06
CA SER A 246 10.39 -12.85 -3.00
C SER A 246 10.53 -11.50 -2.28
N SER A 247 9.42 -10.80 -2.06
CA SER A 247 9.38 -9.53 -1.30
C SER A 247 9.90 -9.64 0.13
N TYR A 248 10.19 -10.87 0.56
CA TYR A 248 10.77 -11.21 1.86
C TYR A 248 12.30 -11.28 1.85
N THR A 249 12.94 -10.97 0.71
CA THR A 249 14.42 -10.94 0.58
C THR A 249 15.07 -9.67 1.11
N THR A 250 14.32 -8.79 1.81
CA THR A 250 14.91 -7.58 2.40
C THR A 250 16.09 -7.94 3.28
N LYS A 251 17.27 -7.40 2.97
CA LYS A 251 18.49 -7.55 3.78
C LYS A 251 18.33 -6.95 5.17
N THR A 252 17.34 -6.09 5.36
CA THR A 252 17.09 -5.34 6.59
C THR A 252 15.87 -5.88 7.31
N PHE A 253 16.08 -6.27 8.57
CA PHE A 253 14.99 -6.59 9.48
C PHE A 253 14.25 -5.32 9.87
N ARG A 254 12.92 -5.34 9.76
CA ARG A 254 12.08 -4.23 10.19
C ARG A 254 11.55 -4.51 11.60
N PHE A 255 12.12 -3.84 12.57
CA PHE A 255 11.75 -3.95 13.98
C PHE A 255 10.25 -3.73 14.23
N GLU A 256 9.63 -2.88 13.39
CA GLU A 256 8.18 -2.61 13.44
C GLU A 256 7.32 -3.88 13.32
N PHE A 257 7.83 -4.94 12.69
CA PHE A 257 7.10 -6.20 12.57
C PHE A 257 7.00 -7.00 13.87
N LEU A 258 7.87 -6.72 14.84
CA LEU A 258 7.82 -7.35 16.17
C LEU A 258 6.88 -6.60 17.14
N ILE A 259 6.62 -5.31 16.92
CA ILE A 259 5.82 -4.49 17.85
C ILE A 259 4.43 -5.11 18.04
N ASN A 260 3.78 -5.51 16.95
CA ASN A 260 2.41 -6.04 17.00
C ASN A 260 2.28 -7.36 17.78
N PRO A 261 3.06 -8.44 17.51
CA PRO A 261 2.97 -9.65 18.29
C PRO A 261 3.40 -9.43 19.75
N LEU A 262 4.41 -8.59 20.02
CA LEU A 262 4.87 -8.28 21.38
C LEU A 262 3.80 -7.56 22.21
N LEU A 263 2.98 -6.71 21.58
CA LEU A 263 1.88 -6.03 22.27
C LEU A 263 0.87 -7.02 22.86
N ILE A 264 0.47 -8.03 22.12
CA ILE A 264 -0.46 -9.06 22.61
C ILE A 264 0.20 -9.95 23.68
N VAL A 265 1.47 -10.34 23.48
CA VAL A 265 2.22 -11.10 24.49
C VAL A 265 2.30 -10.30 25.81
N TYR A 266 2.54 -8.99 25.71
CA TYR A 266 2.53 -8.12 26.88
C TYR A 266 1.16 -8.07 27.57
N PHE A 267 0.04 -7.97 26.83
CA PHE A 267 -1.29 -8.01 27.45
C PHE A 267 -1.60 -9.33 28.14
N ILE A 268 -1.20 -10.47 27.55
CA ILE A 268 -1.35 -11.78 28.19
C ILE A 268 -0.51 -11.84 29.45
N PHE A 269 0.75 -11.40 29.38
CA PHE A 269 1.64 -11.34 30.55
C PHE A 269 1.06 -10.43 31.64
N LEU A 270 0.52 -9.27 31.32
CA LEU A 270 -0.12 -8.36 32.25
C LEU A 270 -1.29 -9.03 32.97
N LEU A 271 -2.13 -9.80 32.29
CA LEU A 271 -3.23 -10.56 32.89
C LEU A 271 -2.74 -11.60 33.88
N ILE A 272 -1.64 -12.31 33.54
CA ILE A 272 -1.02 -13.29 34.45
C ILE A 272 -0.48 -12.60 35.72
N VAL A 273 0.21 -11.47 35.54
CA VAL A 273 0.76 -10.70 36.67
C VAL A 273 -0.34 -10.17 37.58
N LEU A 274 -1.49 -9.73 37.05
CA LEU A 274 -2.64 -9.28 37.83
C LEU A 274 -3.18 -10.38 38.76
N ILE A 275 -3.10 -11.65 38.34
CA ILE A 275 -3.60 -12.79 39.11
C ILE A 275 -2.62 -13.18 40.19
N PHE A 276 -1.30 -13.14 39.94
CA PHE A 276 -0.29 -13.77 40.76
C PHE A 276 0.65 -12.81 41.51
N SER A 277 0.61 -11.49 41.24
CA SER A 277 1.56 -10.53 41.83
C SER A 277 0.89 -9.43 42.63
N LYS A 278 1.46 -9.09 43.79
CA LYS A 278 1.05 -7.91 44.58
C LYS A 278 1.68 -6.60 44.08
N MET A 279 2.73 -6.66 43.24
CA MET A 279 3.44 -5.50 42.69
C MET A 279 3.01 -5.16 41.25
N TYR A 280 1.76 -5.43 40.89
CA TYR A 280 1.23 -5.27 39.56
C TYR A 280 1.30 -3.83 39.02
N PHE A 281 1.36 -2.79 39.87
CA PHE A 281 1.32 -1.40 39.41
C PHE A 281 2.50 -1.03 38.52
N LEU A 282 3.70 -1.60 38.72
CA LEU A 282 4.85 -1.35 37.85
C LEU A 282 4.65 -1.87 36.40
N PHE A 283 3.90 -2.95 36.31
CA PHE A 283 3.63 -3.56 34.99
C PHE A 283 2.57 -2.80 34.20
N PHE A 284 1.86 -1.83 34.80
CA PHE A 284 0.96 -0.93 34.07
C PHE A 284 1.68 0.23 33.37
N ILE A 285 2.93 0.52 33.69
CA ILE A 285 3.67 1.64 33.08
C ILE A 285 3.67 1.54 31.55
N PRO A 286 4.01 0.39 30.91
CA PRO A 286 3.96 0.29 29.44
C PRO A 286 2.56 0.48 28.87
N LEU A 287 1.51 0.02 29.60
CA LEU A 287 0.12 0.24 29.17
C LEU A 287 -0.26 1.71 29.21
N ILE A 288 0.11 2.42 30.27
CA ILE A 288 -0.12 3.86 30.40
C ILE A 288 0.60 4.61 29.27
N LEU A 289 1.87 4.28 29.02
CA LEU A 289 2.65 4.86 27.92
C LEU A 289 2.00 4.59 26.57
N TYR A 290 1.53 3.37 26.33
CA TYR A 290 0.81 3.02 25.08
C TYR A 290 -0.48 3.84 24.91
N ILE A 291 -1.28 3.99 25.98
CA ILE A 291 -2.49 4.81 25.96
C ILE A 291 -2.15 6.28 25.68
N LEU A 292 -1.11 6.82 26.33
CA LEU A 292 -0.63 8.18 26.08
C LEU A 292 -0.20 8.38 24.63
N ILE A 293 0.53 7.43 24.05
CA ILE A 293 0.92 7.47 22.63
C ILE A 293 -0.33 7.50 21.73
N LEU A 294 -1.34 6.67 22.02
CA LEU A 294 -2.61 6.68 21.27
C LEU A 294 -3.34 8.03 21.39
N ILE A 295 -3.37 8.64 22.59
CA ILE A 295 -4.00 9.95 22.79
C ILE A 295 -3.25 11.03 22.02
N VAL A 296 -1.94 11.12 22.16
CA VAL A 296 -1.10 12.12 21.48
C VAL A 296 -1.26 11.98 19.96
N GLU A 297 -1.20 10.76 19.46
CA GLU A 297 -1.31 10.51 18.03
C GLU A 297 -2.71 10.83 17.48
N SER A 298 -3.78 10.48 18.21
CA SER A 298 -5.14 10.83 17.82
C SER A 298 -5.41 12.34 17.85
N LEU A 299 -4.87 13.06 18.83
CA LEU A 299 -4.90 14.53 18.86
C LEU A 299 -4.16 15.13 17.67
N ARG A 300 -2.97 14.63 17.36
CA ARG A 300 -2.16 15.09 16.23
C ARG A 300 -2.88 14.94 14.90
N ILE A 301 -3.40 13.73 14.59
CA ILE A 301 -4.07 13.46 13.31
C ILE A 301 -5.43 14.13 13.20
N SER A 302 -6.12 14.39 14.32
CA SER A 302 -7.38 15.14 14.36
C SER A 302 -7.19 16.65 14.29
N LYS A 303 -5.95 17.14 14.33
CA LYS A 303 -5.63 18.56 14.49
C LYS A 303 -6.31 19.18 15.70
N PHE A 304 -6.29 18.46 16.83
CA PHE A 304 -6.89 18.87 18.11
C PHE A 304 -8.41 19.11 18.08
N SER A 305 -9.11 18.50 17.12
CA SER A 305 -10.58 18.55 17.07
C SER A 305 -11.21 17.47 17.96
N LEU A 306 -12.48 17.64 18.34
CA LEU A 306 -13.24 16.65 19.14
C LEU A 306 -13.33 15.26 18.48
N ASN A 307 -13.06 15.15 17.20
CA ASN A 307 -12.96 13.87 16.50
C ASN A 307 -11.83 12.97 17.05
N PHE A 308 -10.89 13.51 17.85
CA PHE A 308 -9.80 12.73 18.43
C PHE A 308 -10.28 11.53 19.25
N ILE A 309 -11.41 11.65 19.95
CA ILE A 309 -11.99 10.55 20.76
C ILE A 309 -12.33 9.36 19.86
N ASN A 310 -13.00 9.61 18.75
CA ASN A 310 -13.34 8.57 17.78
C ASN A 310 -12.08 7.95 17.13
N LEU A 311 -11.12 8.78 16.76
CA LEU A 311 -9.85 8.32 16.18
C LEU A 311 -9.02 7.54 17.20
N PHE A 312 -9.05 7.88 18.48
CA PHE A 312 -8.42 7.13 19.55
C PHE A 312 -8.93 5.68 19.59
N PHE A 313 -10.26 5.49 19.66
CA PHE A 313 -10.84 4.15 19.68
C PHE A 313 -10.57 3.39 18.38
N GLN A 314 -10.62 4.05 17.24
CA GLN A 314 -10.32 3.45 15.96
C GLN A 314 -8.84 3.03 15.85
N LEU A 315 -7.88 3.85 16.31
CA LEU A 315 -6.46 3.49 16.39
C LEU A 315 -6.25 2.28 17.30
N PHE A 316 -6.86 2.30 18.48
CA PHE A 316 -6.77 1.19 19.43
C PHE A 316 -7.26 -0.12 18.80
N ILE A 317 -8.45 -0.12 18.19
CA ILE A 317 -9.00 -1.31 17.53
C ILE A 317 -8.09 -1.78 16.37
N CYS A 318 -7.57 -0.88 15.57
CA CYS A 318 -6.68 -1.21 14.46
C CYS A 318 -5.39 -1.88 14.94
N THR A 319 -4.76 -1.37 15.99
CA THR A 319 -3.53 -1.94 16.52
C THR A 319 -3.78 -3.31 17.17
N ILE A 320 -4.89 -3.49 17.89
CA ILE A 320 -5.27 -4.80 18.47
C ILE A 320 -5.53 -5.83 17.36
N ILE A 321 -6.33 -5.51 16.35
CA ILE A 321 -6.64 -6.44 15.26
C ILE A 321 -5.36 -6.86 14.52
N GLN A 322 -4.48 -5.91 14.22
CA GLN A 322 -3.22 -6.20 13.55
C GLN A 322 -2.31 -7.09 14.42
N SER A 323 -2.30 -6.85 15.73
CA SER A 323 -1.50 -7.62 16.71
C SER A 323 -2.04 -9.04 16.86
N VAL A 324 -3.37 -9.20 16.97
CA VAL A 324 -4.03 -10.52 17.03
C VAL A 324 -3.74 -11.33 15.78
N ALA A 325 -3.87 -10.72 14.58
CA ALA A 325 -3.57 -11.39 13.32
C ALA A 325 -2.11 -11.85 13.25
N SER A 326 -1.17 -10.99 13.71
CA SER A 326 0.24 -11.34 13.82
C SER A 326 0.47 -12.56 14.70
N LEU A 327 -0.15 -12.59 15.87
CA LEU A 327 0.01 -13.69 16.83
C LEU A 327 -0.60 -14.99 16.31
N LEU A 328 -1.80 -14.94 15.75
CA LEU A 328 -2.47 -16.10 15.16
C LEU A 328 -1.61 -16.77 14.09
N LEU A 329 -1.00 -16.02 13.19
CA LEU A 329 -0.10 -16.59 12.18
C LEU A 329 1.21 -17.08 12.80
N PHE A 330 1.68 -16.48 13.87
CA PHE A 330 2.89 -16.96 14.56
C PHE A 330 2.72 -18.40 15.04
N PHE A 331 1.57 -18.77 15.58
CA PHE A 331 1.26 -20.10 16.08
C PHE A 331 0.69 -21.05 15.01
N ASN A 332 -0.01 -20.55 14.00
CA ASN A 332 -0.73 -21.35 13.02
C ASN A 332 -0.02 -21.37 11.65
N TYR A 333 1.05 -22.17 11.54
CA TYR A 333 1.87 -22.27 10.33
C TYR A 333 1.16 -22.95 9.14
N SER A 334 0.02 -23.63 9.34
CA SER A 334 -0.65 -24.47 8.35
C SER A 334 -1.74 -23.75 7.54
N ILE A 335 -2.02 -22.46 7.78
CA ILE A 335 -3.02 -21.73 7.01
C ILE A 335 -2.48 -21.51 5.59
N ASN A 336 -3.16 -22.11 4.62
CA ASN A 336 -2.85 -21.93 3.20
C ASN A 336 -3.19 -20.48 2.80
N LEU A 337 -2.17 -19.61 2.82
CA LEU A 337 -2.30 -18.17 2.55
C LEU A 337 -3.03 -17.88 1.22
N LYS A 338 -2.82 -18.68 0.16
CA LYS A 338 -3.56 -18.52 -1.12
C LYS A 338 -5.07 -18.63 -0.95
N LYS A 339 -5.55 -19.56 -0.14
CA LYS A 339 -6.98 -19.76 0.12
C LYS A 339 -7.54 -18.64 1.01
N HIS A 340 -6.76 -18.21 1.98
CA HIS A 340 -7.12 -17.12 2.88
C HIS A 340 -7.22 -15.79 2.13
N TYR A 341 -6.24 -15.44 1.29
CA TYR A 341 -6.28 -14.21 0.48
C TYR A 341 -7.41 -14.21 -0.58
N ARG A 342 -7.75 -15.33 -1.20
CA ARG A 342 -8.93 -15.43 -2.08
C ARG A 342 -10.22 -15.13 -1.31
N ASN A 343 -10.41 -15.72 -0.15
CA ASN A 343 -11.60 -15.47 0.67
C ASN A 343 -11.69 -14.01 1.13
N ILE A 344 -10.58 -13.37 1.42
CA ILE A 344 -10.54 -11.96 1.81
C ILE A 344 -10.89 -11.07 0.63
N SER A 345 -10.37 -11.34 -0.58
CA SER A 345 -10.73 -10.57 -1.78
C SER A 345 -12.23 -10.69 -2.09
N ASP A 346 -12.80 -11.87 -1.97
CA ASP A 346 -14.22 -12.13 -2.23
C ASP A 346 -15.12 -11.46 -1.18
N ASN A 347 -14.76 -11.50 0.11
CA ASN A 347 -15.45 -10.79 1.19
C ASN A 347 -15.28 -9.26 1.10
N TYR A 348 -14.16 -8.79 0.58
CA TYR A 348 -13.85 -7.38 0.38
C TYR A 348 -14.85 -6.67 -0.55
N PHE A 349 -15.34 -7.37 -1.57
CA PHE A 349 -16.31 -6.84 -2.52
C PHE A 349 -17.76 -7.04 -2.07
N ASN A 350 -18.04 -8.03 -1.21
CA ASN A 350 -19.39 -8.25 -0.66
C ASN A 350 -19.76 -7.23 0.44
N ILE A 351 -18.79 -6.62 1.10
CA ILE A 351 -19.01 -5.55 2.10
C ILE A 351 -19.50 -4.23 1.44
N LYS A 352 -19.35 -4.07 0.12
CA LYS A 352 -19.86 -2.92 -0.65
C LYS A 352 -21.31 -3.10 -1.15
N LYS A 353 -22.01 -4.15 -0.75
CA LYS A 353 -23.40 -4.42 -1.18
C LYS A 353 -24.46 -4.08 -0.11
N GLU A 354 -24.04 -3.54 1.04
CA GLU A 354 -24.96 -3.01 2.06
C GLU A 354 -24.73 -1.46 2.14
#